data_46c66c15eaf80eef49680f262ca5c752
#
_entry.id   46c66c15eaf80eef49680f262ca5c752
#
_cell.length_a   1.000
_cell.length_b   1.000
_cell.length_c   1.000
_cell.angle_alpha   90.00
_cell.angle_beta   90.00
_cell.angle_gamma   90.00
#
_symmetry.space_group_name_H-M   'P 1'
#
loop_
_entity.id
_entity.type
_entity.pdbx_description
1 polymer ?
#
loop_
_entity_poly.entity_id
_entity_poly.type
_entity_poly.pdbx_seq_one_letter_code
_entity_poly.pdbx_strand_id
1 'polypeptide(L)'
;MKQLRWKYDYHSNPKEVNKHWHILCGHNKEECDTAGYDWADEMFDLFKTKFGFKDKYMVEDYVRIYCNAHTHGLEPHMHTDDGDFTMIYYPRLDWKSDAWGGGTLIDGQLVPYKGNRLVVFDAYLDHKAMPVSRECYELRNVVVFKCNVKDANHERLDFYKEN
;
A
#
# COMPACT_ATOMS: atom_id res chain seq x y z
N MET A 1 22.17 -3.76 -7.84
CA MET A 1 20.72 -3.75 -7.57
C MET A 1 20.45 -4.82 -6.52
N LYS A 2 20.00 -4.45 -5.31
CA LYS A 2 19.65 -5.42 -4.28
C LYS A 2 18.39 -6.17 -4.74
N GLN A 3 18.39 -7.49 -4.67
CA GLN A 3 17.29 -8.31 -5.14
C GLN A 3 16.17 -8.33 -4.09
N LEU A 4 14.94 -8.02 -4.49
CA LEU A 4 13.77 -8.15 -3.63
C LEU A 4 13.55 -9.63 -3.24
N ARG A 5 13.39 -9.89 -1.94
CA ARG A 5 13.24 -11.25 -1.40
C ARG A 5 11.78 -11.51 -1.05
N TRP A 6 10.98 -11.84 -2.03
CA TRP A 6 9.58 -12.20 -1.84
C TRP A 6 9.43 -13.48 -1.02
N LYS A 7 8.54 -13.43 -0.03
CA LYS A 7 8.08 -14.60 0.72
C LYS A 7 6.63 -14.85 0.36
N TYR A 8 6.29 -16.09 0.00
CA TYR A 8 4.91 -16.55 -0.12
C TYR A 8 4.45 -17.06 1.24
N ASP A 9 3.17 -16.97 1.55
CA ASP A 9 2.55 -17.42 2.80
C ASP A 9 2.07 -16.28 3.72
N TYR A 10 1.83 -15.10 3.17
CA TYR A 10 1.28 -13.97 3.90
C TYR A 10 -0.22 -13.79 3.58
N HIS A 11 -0.99 -13.38 4.58
CA HIS A 11 -2.39 -12.99 4.45
C HIS A 11 -2.64 -11.71 5.24
N SER A 12 -3.46 -10.80 4.68
CA SER A 12 -3.76 -9.51 5.33
C SER A 12 -4.72 -9.65 6.49
N ASN A 13 -5.53 -10.71 6.50
CA ASN A 13 -6.49 -11.01 7.55
C ASN A 13 -6.31 -12.47 8.01
N PRO A 14 -6.26 -12.77 9.32
CA PRO A 14 -6.15 -14.14 9.84
C PRO A 14 -7.22 -15.11 9.35
N LYS A 15 -8.36 -14.59 8.88
CA LYS A 15 -9.47 -15.39 8.31
C LYS A 15 -9.29 -15.65 6.80
N GLU A 16 -8.29 -15.03 6.15
CA GLU A 16 -8.01 -15.27 4.73
C GLU A 16 -7.41 -16.65 4.51
N VAL A 17 -8.00 -17.38 3.57
CA VAL A 17 -7.46 -18.66 3.08
C VAL A 17 -6.42 -18.41 1.99
N ASN A 18 -6.57 -17.31 1.26
CA ASN A 18 -5.72 -16.97 0.13
C ASN A 18 -4.46 -16.24 0.58
N LYS A 19 -3.34 -16.81 0.21
CA LYS A 19 -2.01 -16.29 0.54
C LYS A 19 -1.43 -15.52 -0.63
N HIS A 20 -0.59 -14.55 -0.33
CA HIS A 20 0.08 -13.74 -1.33
C HIS A 20 1.58 -13.56 -1.02
N TRP A 21 2.29 -12.98 -1.96
CA TRP A 21 3.70 -12.65 -1.81
C TRP A 21 3.85 -11.37 -0.98
N HIS A 22 4.80 -11.39 -0.07
CA HIS A 22 5.03 -10.28 0.87
C HIS A 22 6.52 -10.03 1.09
N ILE A 23 6.88 -8.77 1.33
CA ILE A 23 8.19 -8.32 1.81
C ILE A 23 7.92 -7.30 2.91
N LEU A 24 8.33 -7.55 4.13
CA LEU A 24 8.43 -6.50 5.14
C LEU A 24 9.73 -5.73 4.90
N CYS A 25 9.62 -4.42 4.63
CA CYS A 25 10.79 -3.55 4.46
C CYS A 25 11.34 -3.13 5.83
N GLY A 26 10.49 -2.71 6.75
CA GLY A 26 10.87 -2.36 8.11
C GLY A 26 9.79 -1.56 8.84
N HIS A 27 9.97 -1.40 10.15
CA HIS A 27 9.12 -0.59 11.03
C HIS A 27 9.75 0.79 11.33
N ASN A 28 10.96 1.00 10.89
CA ASN A 28 11.72 2.24 11.03
C ASN A 28 12.89 2.23 10.04
N LYS A 29 13.59 3.37 9.94
CA LYS A 29 14.73 3.54 9.04
C LYS A 29 15.83 2.51 9.26
N GLU A 30 16.20 2.24 10.51
CA GLU A 30 17.28 1.30 10.85
C GLU A 30 16.97 -0.12 10.37
N GLU A 31 15.71 -0.56 10.51
CA GLU A 31 15.27 -1.86 10.01
C GLU A 31 15.27 -1.91 8.49
N CYS A 32 14.78 -0.85 7.82
CA CYS A 32 14.83 -0.75 6.35
C CYS A 32 16.26 -0.84 5.83
N ASP A 33 17.19 -0.09 6.43
CA ASP A 33 18.60 -0.06 6.06
C ASP A 33 19.25 -1.45 6.28
N THR A 34 19.01 -2.06 7.43
CA THR A 34 19.57 -3.38 7.80
C THR A 34 19.04 -4.48 6.86
N ALA A 35 17.76 -4.44 6.54
CA ALA A 35 17.15 -5.38 5.59
C ALA A 35 17.58 -5.13 4.13
N GLY A 36 18.17 -3.97 3.86
CA GLY A 36 18.61 -3.55 2.53
C GLY A 36 17.49 -2.98 1.68
N TYR A 37 16.49 -2.39 2.30
CA TYR A 37 15.34 -1.71 1.71
C TYR A 37 15.32 -0.21 2.05
N ASP A 38 16.51 0.41 2.17
CA ASP A 38 16.75 1.84 2.35
C ASP A 38 15.88 2.73 1.43
N TRP A 39 15.68 2.30 0.20
CA TRP A 39 14.81 2.97 -0.77
C TRP A 39 13.35 3.14 -0.27
N ALA A 40 12.87 2.28 0.62
CA ALA A 40 11.49 2.34 1.12
C ALA A 40 11.31 3.51 2.09
N ASP A 41 12.27 3.73 2.97
CA ASP A 41 12.33 4.88 3.87
C ASP A 41 12.54 6.19 3.09
N GLU A 42 13.46 6.20 2.14
CA GLU A 42 13.67 7.35 1.24
C GLU A 42 12.40 7.72 0.46
N MET A 43 11.63 6.73 0.01
CA MET A 43 10.37 6.94 -0.68
C MET A 43 9.31 7.55 0.25
N PHE A 44 9.24 7.10 1.50
CA PHE A 44 8.35 7.68 2.50
C PHE A 44 8.69 9.15 2.75
N ASP A 45 9.95 9.48 2.95
CA ASP A 45 10.41 10.86 3.15
C ASP A 45 10.11 11.75 1.93
N LEU A 46 10.28 11.21 0.73
CA LEU A 46 9.93 11.92 -0.50
C LEU A 46 8.43 12.24 -0.55
N PHE A 47 7.56 11.28 -0.24
CA PHE A 47 6.11 11.46 -0.23
C PHE A 47 5.70 12.46 0.85
N LYS A 48 6.23 12.32 2.06
CA LYS A 48 5.98 13.23 3.18
C LYS A 48 6.34 14.68 2.86
N THR A 49 7.46 14.87 2.19
CA THR A 49 7.96 16.22 1.83
C THR A 49 7.24 16.79 0.62
N LYS A 50 7.14 16.02 -0.46
CA LYS A 50 6.69 16.52 -1.77
C LYS A 50 5.19 16.78 -1.83
N PHE A 51 4.39 15.99 -1.13
CA PHE A 51 2.94 16.10 -1.14
C PHE A 51 2.36 16.88 0.04
N GLY A 52 3.22 17.51 0.85
CA GLY A 52 2.80 18.33 2.00
C GLY A 52 2.13 17.53 3.11
N PHE A 53 2.27 16.21 3.12
CA PHE A 53 1.68 15.38 4.17
C PHE A 53 2.17 15.79 5.55
N LYS A 54 3.44 16.18 5.67
CA LYS A 54 4.00 16.64 6.93
C LYS A 54 3.24 17.83 7.52
N ASP A 55 2.85 18.77 6.69
CA ASP A 55 2.20 20.01 7.14
C ASP A 55 0.68 19.88 7.16
N LYS A 56 0.08 19.22 6.15
CA LYS A 56 -1.36 19.09 6.02
C LYS A 56 -1.94 18.02 6.95
N TYR A 57 -1.26 16.90 7.14
CA TYR A 57 -1.75 15.75 7.90
C TYR A 57 -0.92 15.44 9.14
N MET A 58 0.07 16.26 9.45
CA MET A 58 0.95 16.09 10.60
C MET A 58 1.53 14.68 10.72
N VAL A 59 1.87 14.08 9.56
CA VAL A 59 2.46 12.75 9.50
C VAL A 59 3.78 12.77 10.25
N GLU A 60 3.87 11.97 11.29
CA GLU A 60 5.07 11.87 12.08
C GLU A 60 5.99 10.81 11.52
N ASP A 61 5.49 9.59 11.40
CA ASP A 61 6.28 8.43 11.02
C ASP A 61 5.38 7.32 10.43
N TYR A 62 6.01 6.25 9.94
CA TYR A 62 5.30 5.05 9.55
C TYR A 62 5.36 3.98 10.64
N VAL A 63 4.29 3.22 10.77
CA VAL A 63 4.22 2.03 11.62
C VAL A 63 5.05 0.90 11.00
N ARG A 64 4.94 0.76 9.67
CA ARG A 64 5.73 -0.15 8.85
C ARG A 64 5.59 0.15 7.36
N ILE A 65 6.60 -0.26 6.60
CA ILE A 65 6.59 -0.29 5.15
C ILE A 65 6.72 -1.74 4.68
N TYR A 66 5.91 -2.13 3.71
CA TYR A 66 5.95 -3.46 3.13
C TYR A 66 5.53 -3.47 1.66
N CYS A 67 5.87 -4.53 0.94
CA CYS A 67 5.38 -4.77 -0.40
C CYS A 67 4.48 -6.00 -0.41
N ASN A 68 3.34 -5.89 -1.09
CA ASN A 68 2.48 -7.03 -1.40
C ASN A 68 2.47 -7.28 -2.91
N ALA A 69 2.37 -8.55 -3.28
CA ALA A 69 2.22 -8.92 -4.68
C ALA A 69 1.24 -10.07 -4.87
N HIS A 70 0.40 -9.92 -5.91
CA HIS A 70 -0.68 -10.83 -6.23
C HIS A 70 -0.53 -11.35 -7.65
N THR A 71 -0.85 -12.62 -7.83
CA THR A 71 -1.07 -13.25 -9.14
C THR A 71 -2.56 -13.36 -9.43
N HIS A 72 -2.92 -13.78 -10.65
CA HIS A 72 -4.30 -14.13 -10.95
C HIS A 72 -4.82 -15.28 -10.05
N GLY A 73 -6.12 -15.34 -9.88
CA GLY A 73 -6.78 -16.38 -9.07
C GLY A 73 -6.78 -16.12 -7.55
N LEU A 74 -6.23 -15.00 -7.11
CA LEU A 74 -6.27 -14.59 -5.73
C LEU A 74 -7.45 -13.64 -5.51
N GLU A 75 -8.26 -13.95 -4.50
CA GLU A 75 -9.44 -13.16 -4.09
C GLU A 75 -9.21 -12.56 -2.70
N PRO A 76 -8.65 -11.34 -2.61
CA PRO A 76 -8.44 -10.69 -1.32
C PRO A 76 -9.74 -10.32 -0.64
N HIS A 77 -9.80 -10.42 0.68
CA HIS A 77 -10.96 -10.02 1.46
C HIS A 77 -10.91 -8.55 1.87
N MET A 78 -12.10 -7.99 2.12
CA MET A 78 -12.24 -6.68 2.73
C MET A 78 -11.63 -6.68 4.13
N HIS A 79 -10.90 -5.63 4.46
CA HIS A 79 -10.28 -5.42 5.76
C HIS A 79 -10.05 -3.94 6.01
N THR A 80 -9.79 -3.60 7.24
CA THR A 80 -9.25 -2.32 7.68
C THR A 80 -7.80 -2.49 8.06
N ASP A 81 -7.09 -1.40 8.21
CA ASP A 81 -5.67 -1.39 8.56
C ASP A 81 -5.42 -0.88 9.96
N ASP A 82 -4.25 -1.15 10.50
CA ASP A 82 -3.70 -0.50 11.67
C ASP A 82 -3.03 0.84 11.31
N GLY A 83 -2.85 1.70 12.30
CA GLY A 83 -2.40 3.08 12.11
C GLY A 83 -3.56 4.04 11.85
N ASP A 84 -3.25 5.28 11.51
CA ASP A 84 -4.24 6.33 11.26
C ASP A 84 -4.62 6.42 9.78
N PHE A 85 -3.65 6.21 8.88
CA PHE A 85 -3.91 6.16 7.44
C PHE A 85 -2.96 5.21 6.71
N THR A 86 -3.39 4.80 5.53
CA THR A 86 -2.64 3.93 4.62
C THR A 86 -2.27 4.68 3.35
N MET A 87 -1.02 4.55 2.92
CA MET A 87 -0.59 4.95 1.59
C MET A 87 -0.29 3.71 0.76
N ILE A 88 -0.79 3.67 -0.47
CA ILE A 88 -0.50 2.60 -1.44
C ILE A 88 0.14 3.23 -2.68
N TYR A 89 1.37 2.85 -2.97
CA TYR A 89 2.04 3.24 -4.20
C TYR A 89 2.04 2.11 -5.21
N TYR A 90 1.66 2.42 -6.45
CA TYR A 90 1.65 1.50 -7.60
C TYR A 90 2.91 1.70 -8.44
N PRO A 91 3.92 0.82 -8.35
CA PRO A 91 5.21 1.09 -8.98
C PRO A 91 5.27 0.75 -10.48
N ARG A 92 4.38 -0.10 -11.02
CA ARG A 92 4.48 -0.61 -12.39
C ARG A 92 3.91 0.37 -13.42
N LEU A 93 4.78 0.98 -14.21
CA LEU A 93 4.41 1.93 -15.28
C LEU A 93 3.74 1.26 -16.47
N ASP A 94 4.03 -0.02 -16.71
CA ASP A 94 3.57 -0.83 -17.83
C ASP A 94 2.26 -1.59 -17.54
N TRP A 95 1.60 -1.33 -16.41
CA TRP A 95 0.39 -2.03 -16.00
C TRP A 95 -0.80 -1.69 -16.90
N LYS A 96 -1.46 -2.73 -17.42
CA LYS A 96 -2.61 -2.63 -18.35
C LYS A 96 -3.92 -2.73 -17.54
N SER A 97 -4.32 -1.67 -16.86
CA SER A 97 -5.47 -1.67 -15.94
C SER A 97 -6.77 -2.20 -16.56
N ASP A 98 -7.06 -1.81 -17.78
CA ASP A 98 -8.31 -2.20 -18.46
C ASP A 98 -8.36 -3.69 -18.79
N ALA A 99 -7.21 -4.31 -19.05
CA ALA A 99 -7.11 -5.74 -19.36
C ALA A 99 -6.83 -6.60 -18.12
N TRP A 100 -6.02 -6.09 -17.21
CA TRP A 100 -5.50 -6.87 -16.09
C TRP A 100 -6.19 -6.61 -14.75
N GLY A 101 -6.95 -5.52 -14.62
CA GLY A 101 -7.59 -5.15 -13.35
C GLY A 101 -6.57 -4.81 -12.25
N GLY A 102 -6.71 -5.40 -11.09
CA GLY A 102 -5.75 -5.28 -9.99
C GLY A 102 -5.75 -3.94 -9.27
N GLY A 103 -6.79 -3.13 -9.39
CA GLY A 103 -6.96 -1.90 -8.62
C GLY A 103 -7.14 -2.15 -7.12
N THR A 104 -7.54 -1.13 -6.39
CA THR A 104 -7.92 -1.23 -4.97
C THR A 104 -9.34 -0.68 -4.80
N LEU A 105 -10.21 -1.44 -4.17
CA LEU A 105 -11.54 -0.99 -3.76
C LEU A 105 -11.38 -0.39 -2.36
N ILE A 106 -11.83 0.86 -2.16
CA ILE A 106 -11.74 1.60 -0.90
C ILE A 106 -13.09 2.25 -0.65
N ASP A 107 -13.76 1.91 0.44
CA ASP A 107 -15.08 2.43 0.81
C ASP A 107 -16.09 2.42 -0.35
N GLY A 108 -16.15 1.30 -1.08
CA GLY A 108 -17.01 1.12 -2.25
C GLY A 108 -16.54 1.80 -3.53
N GLN A 109 -15.45 2.54 -3.53
CA GLN A 109 -14.89 3.21 -4.70
C GLN A 109 -13.70 2.46 -5.27
N LEU A 110 -13.74 2.18 -6.58
CA LEU A 110 -12.63 1.53 -7.27
C LEU A 110 -11.57 2.55 -7.67
N VAL A 111 -10.37 2.36 -7.14
CA VAL A 111 -9.16 3.06 -7.61
C VAL A 111 -8.41 2.13 -8.58
N PRO A 112 -8.42 2.40 -9.88
CA PRO A 112 -7.70 1.56 -10.84
C PRO A 112 -6.19 1.59 -10.60
N TYR A 113 -5.51 0.46 -10.83
CA TYR A 113 -4.06 0.42 -10.80
C TYR A 113 -3.50 1.32 -11.92
N LYS A 114 -2.72 2.31 -11.57
CA LYS A 114 -2.01 3.17 -12.52
C LYS A 114 -0.57 3.35 -12.00
N GLY A 115 0.39 2.99 -12.82
CA GLY A 115 1.80 3.17 -12.48
C GLY A 115 2.14 4.61 -12.07
N ASN A 116 3.00 4.75 -11.10
CA ASN A 116 3.39 6.02 -10.48
C ASN A 116 2.23 6.78 -9.80
N ARG A 117 1.24 6.05 -9.30
CA ARG A 117 0.14 6.62 -8.50
C ARG A 117 0.38 6.33 -7.04
N LEU A 118 0.22 7.36 -6.20
CA LEU A 118 0.08 7.23 -4.76
C LEU A 118 -1.41 7.39 -4.40
N VAL A 119 -1.94 6.49 -3.61
CA VAL A 119 -3.29 6.55 -3.03
C VAL A 119 -3.13 6.66 -1.53
N VAL A 120 -3.87 7.57 -0.92
CA VAL A 120 -3.83 7.79 0.54
C VAL A 120 -5.25 7.77 1.06
N PHE A 121 -5.51 7.06 2.16
CA PHE A 121 -6.84 6.92 2.74
C PHE A 121 -6.74 6.60 4.24
N ASP A 122 -7.83 6.87 4.95
CA ASP A 122 -7.99 6.55 6.37
C ASP A 122 -7.88 5.02 6.57
N ALA A 123 -7.04 4.58 7.50
CA ALA A 123 -6.79 3.17 7.76
C ALA A 123 -8.05 2.39 8.18
N TYR A 124 -9.06 3.08 8.70
CA TYR A 124 -10.34 2.48 9.13
C TYR A 124 -11.34 2.26 7.98
N LEU A 125 -11.06 2.77 6.78
CA LEU A 125 -11.91 2.50 5.63
C LEU A 125 -11.77 1.05 5.18
N ASP A 126 -12.90 0.40 4.97
CA ASP A 126 -12.94 -0.95 4.40
C ASP A 126 -12.34 -0.96 2.99
N HIS A 127 -11.33 -1.77 2.79
CA HIS A 127 -10.67 -1.85 1.49
C HIS A 127 -10.15 -3.25 1.17
N LYS A 128 -9.91 -3.48 -0.13
CA LYS A 128 -9.25 -4.70 -0.62
C LYS A 128 -8.56 -4.47 -1.95
N ALA A 129 -7.54 -5.26 -2.24
CA ALA A 129 -7.04 -5.37 -3.61
C ALA A 129 -8.08 -6.07 -4.49
N MET A 130 -8.26 -5.59 -5.71
CA MET A 130 -9.11 -6.26 -6.68
C MET A 130 -8.38 -7.41 -7.36
N PRO A 131 -9.09 -8.47 -7.74
CA PRO A 131 -8.51 -9.59 -8.45
C PRO A 131 -7.77 -9.17 -9.72
N VAL A 132 -6.75 -9.95 -10.05
CA VAL A 132 -6.00 -9.81 -11.29
C VAL A 132 -6.57 -10.78 -12.32
N SER A 133 -6.77 -10.30 -13.54
CA SER A 133 -7.26 -11.11 -14.67
C SER A 133 -6.35 -12.31 -14.94
N ARG A 134 -6.93 -13.42 -15.41
CA ARG A 134 -6.18 -14.60 -15.86
C ARG A 134 -5.30 -14.35 -17.08
N GLU A 135 -5.56 -13.29 -17.81
CA GLU A 135 -4.73 -12.86 -18.96
C GLU A 135 -3.46 -12.13 -18.52
N CYS A 136 -3.39 -11.74 -17.24
CA CYS A 136 -2.22 -11.11 -16.68
C CYS A 136 -1.16 -12.15 -16.31
N TYR A 137 -0.04 -12.08 -16.99
CA TYR A 137 1.15 -12.92 -16.72
C TYR A 137 2.17 -12.24 -15.81
N GLU A 138 1.83 -11.04 -15.33
CA GLU A 138 2.69 -10.21 -14.51
C GLU A 138 2.28 -10.23 -13.03
N LEU A 139 3.22 -9.92 -12.16
CA LEU A 139 2.98 -9.79 -10.75
C LEU A 139 2.41 -8.40 -10.44
N ARG A 140 1.17 -8.33 -9.92
CA ARG A 140 0.62 -7.09 -9.37
C ARG A 140 1.31 -6.79 -8.05
N ASN A 141 2.14 -5.80 -8.01
CA ASN A 141 2.84 -5.39 -6.79
C ASN A 141 2.47 -3.97 -6.38
N VAL A 142 2.52 -3.72 -5.09
CA VAL A 142 2.32 -2.40 -4.46
C VAL A 142 3.33 -2.23 -3.33
N VAL A 143 3.67 -0.98 -3.04
CA VAL A 143 4.35 -0.60 -1.81
C VAL A 143 3.32 0.04 -0.89
N VAL A 144 3.25 -0.41 0.35
CA VAL A 144 2.28 0.03 1.34
C VAL A 144 3.00 0.64 2.53
N PHE A 145 2.52 1.81 2.94
CA PHE A 145 2.99 2.53 4.12
C PHE A 145 1.82 2.63 5.09
N LYS A 146 1.98 2.08 6.29
CA LYS A 146 1.07 2.29 7.41
C LYS A 146 1.60 3.42 8.24
N CYS A 147 0.81 4.45 8.46
CA CYS A 147 1.29 5.71 9.01
C CYS A 147 0.46 6.13 10.22
N ASN A 148 1.13 6.84 11.15
CA ASN A 148 0.49 7.54 12.25
C ASN A 148 0.58 9.06 12.04
N VAL A 149 -0.41 9.77 12.57
CA VAL A 149 -0.39 11.22 12.71
C VAL A 149 0.07 11.59 14.12
N LYS A 150 0.63 12.80 14.24
CA LYS A 150 1.19 13.28 15.50
C LYS A 150 0.14 13.59 16.57
N ASP A 151 -1.07 13.94 16.14
CA ASP A 151 -2.17 14.31 17.02
C ASP A 151 -3.39 13.42 16.74
N ALA A 152 -3.72 12.55 17.69
CA ALA A 152 -4.88 11.65 17.63
C ALA A 152 -6.23 12.38 17.60
N ASN A 153 -6.28 13.72 17.84
CA ASN A 153 -7.48 14.54 17.71
C ASN A 153 -7.67 15.11 16.30
N HIS A 154 -6.85 14.71 15.34
CA HIS A 154 -7.04 15.11 13.95
C HIS A 154 -8.39 14.61 13.42
N GLU A 155 -9.14 15.48 12.79
CA GLU A 155 -10.31 15.10 12.02
C GLU A 155 -9.90 14.03 11.01
N ARG A 156 -10.66 12.93 10.97
CA ARG A 156 -10.39 11.83 10.04
C ARG A 156 -10.23 12.37 8.63
N LEU A 157 -9.21 11.88 7.94
CA LEU A 157 -8.90 12.27 6.57
C LEU A 157 -10.03 11.82 5.64
N ASP A 158 -10.98 12.73 5.38
CA ASP A 158 -12.07 12.49 4.45
C ASP A 158 -11.60 12.83 3.02
N PHE A 159 -10.85 11.90 2.43
CA PHE A 159 -10.23 12.09 1.10
C PHE A 159 -11.23 12.21 -0.05
N TYR A 160 -12.50 11.94 0.20
CA TYR A 160 -13.51 11.83 -0.86
C TYR A 160 -14.39 13.07 -1.02
N LYS A 161 -14.17 14.14 -0.26
CA LYS A 161 -15.02 15.35 -0.32
C LYS A 161 -14.49 16.49 -1.17
N GLU A 162 -13.29 16.40 -1.70
CA GLU A 162 -12.76 17.42 -2.62
C GLU A 162 -12.70 16.85 -4.06
N ASN A 163 -13.79 16.96 -4.79
CA ASN A 163 -13.83 16.96 -6.24
C ASN A 163 -13.81 18.40 -6.75
#